data_1d65c760bd6b913a70ae865dedff8b2d
#
_entry.id   1d65c760bd6b913a70ae865dedff8b2d
#
_cell.length_a   1.000
_cell.length_b   1.000
_cell.length_c   1.000
_cell.angle_alpha   90.00
_cell.angle_beta   90.00
_cell.angle_gamma   90.00
#
_symmetry.space_group_name_H-M   'P 1'
#
loop_
_entity.id
_entity.type
_entity.pdbx_description
1 polymer ?
#
loop_
_entity_poly.entity_id
_entity_poly.type
_entity_poly.pdbx_seq_one_letter_code
_entity_poly.pdbx_strand_id
1 'polypeptide(L)'
;MNAILPLAAICAAGLLIGTTVQAEAKGGKNLHITEAAQAYHEKMFPGYESKFRETDPEFIERFDNFAFDEVVNQDDLDDRTRFMAILATLHGCQGIDEYRAILPAALNFGVTPVEVKEVTYQATAYLGVGRTYPFLKANNEILAARGVKLPLPPQTTTTTENRREKGTQAQVDIFGDRMKDFWKSGPEETRHINKWLADNCFGDYYTRTGLDYKQREMITFCFLSAQGGCEPQLTSHAAGNMCVGNDKEFLIKVVSQCLPYIGYPRSLNAIRCINAATEQVANSQH
;
A
#
# COMPACT_ATOMS: atom_id res chain seq x y z
N MET A 1 18.72 51.36 -4.83
CA MET A 1 19.74 51.58 -3.79
C MET A 1 19.07 51.32 -2.47
N ASN A 2 19.34 50.21 -1.83
CA ASN A 2 19.37 50.03 -0.38
C ASN A 2 19.87 48.60 -0.13
N ALA A 3 20.99 48.57 0.54
CA ALA A 3 21.82 47.40 0.76
C ALA A 3 21.23 46.49 1.87
N ILE A 4 21.35 45.17 1.65
CA ILE A 4 21.10 44.14 2.64
C ILE A 4 22.42 43.89 3.39
N LEU A 5 22.42 44.09 4.70
CA LEU A 5 23.51 43.78 5.61
C LEU A 5 23.36 42.32 6.12
N PRO A 6 24.43 41.52 6.22
CA PRO A 6 24.38 40.18 6.79
C PRO A 6 24.49 40.24 8.32
N LEU A 7 23.69 39.41 8.99
CA LEU A 7 23.72 39.21 10.43
C LEU A 7 24.93 38.31 10.76
N ALA A 8 25.87 38.86 11.54
CA ALA A 8 27.06 38.17 12.02
C ALA A 8 26.72 37.22 13.18
N ALA A 9 27.34 36.06 13.15
CA ALA A 9 27.33 35.05 14.21
C ALA A 9 28.08 35.55 15.47
N ILE A 10 27.45 35.39 16.62
CA ILE A 10 28.09 35.52 17.93
C ILE A 10 28.43 34.10 18.41
N CYS A 11 29.73 33.79 18.35
CA CYS A 11 30.29 32.61 19.03
C CYS A 11 30.49 32.94 20.51
N ALA A 12 29.71 32.31 21.40
CA ALA A 12 30.05 32.24 22.83
C ALA A 12 30.76 30.90 23.08
N ALA A 13 32.05 30.98 23.33
CA ALA A 13 32.90 29.85 23.77
C ALA A 13 32.56 29.55 25.24
N GLY A 14 31.79 28.51 25.49
CA GLY A 14 31.68 27.89 26.82
C GLY A 14 32.53 26.63 26.86
N LEU A 15 33.64 26.67 27.58
CA LEU A 15 34.43 25.48 27.93
C LEU A 15 33.61 24.62 28.91
N LEU A 16 32.90 23.62 28.38
CA LEU A 16 32.42 22.51 29.19
C LEU A 16 33.44 21.36 29.04
N ILE A 17 34.20 21.11 30.10
CA ILE A 17 34.96 19.89 30.26
C ILE A 17 33.95 18.77 30.45
N GLY A 18 33.44 18.23 29.32
CA GLY A 18 32.67 17.02 29.27
C GLY A 18 33.60 15.83 29.34
N THR A 19 33.62 15.13 30.46
CA THR A 19 34.14 13.76 30.51
C THR A 19 33.37 12.95 29.49
N THR A 20 33.99 12.65 28.35
CA THR A 20 33.53 11.64 27.44
C THR A 20 33.53 10.30 28.17
N VAL A 21 32.38 9.91 28.70
CA VAL A 21 32.13 8.50 28.99
C VAL A 21 32.06 7.83 27.62
N GLN A 22 33.21 7.36 27.14
CA GLN A 22 33.23 6.32 26.13
C GLN A 22 32.59 5.10 26.77
N ALA A 23 31.31 4.91 26.54
CA ALA A 23 30.68 3.62 26.67
C ALA A 23 31.39 2.72 25.65
N GLU A 24 32.40 1.96 26.13
CA GLU A 24 32.91 0.82 25.38
C GLU A 24 31.68 -0.02 25.01
N ALA A 25 31.34 -0.06 23.74
CA ALA A 25 30.40 -1.01 23.19
C ALA A 25 31.01 -2.41 23.33
N LYS A 26 30.94 -2.96 24.54
CA LYS A 26 31.14 -4.39 24.78
C LYS A 26 29.95 -5.14 24.20
N GLY A 27 30.18 -5.72 23.05
CA GLY A 27 29.30 -6.70 22.44
C GLY A 27 28.78 -6.30 21.09
N GLY A 28 29.65 -6.27 20.10
CA GLY A 28 29.24 -6.61 18.75
C GLY A 28 28.77 -8.07 18.78
N LYS A 29 27.51 -8.33 19.24
CA LYS A 29 26.85 -9.57 18.92
C LYS A 29 26.80 -9.63 17.41
N ASN A 30 27.43 -10.65 16.81
CA ASN A 30 27.26 -10.92 15.40
C ASN A 30 25.77 -10.92 15.12
N LEU A 31 25.31 -10.06 14.20
CA LEU A 31 23.95 -10.07 13.72
C LEU A 31 23.62 -11.49 13.26
N HIS A 32 22.57 -12.06 13.81
CA HIS A 32 22.10 -13.37 13.41
C HIS A 32 20.89 -13.22 12.49
N ILE A 33 21.14 -12.81 11.24
CA ILE A 33 20.12 -12.86 10.19
C ILE A 33 20.05 -14.30 9.68
N THR A 34 18.84 -14.86 9.61
CA THR A 34 18.63 -16.24 9.13
C THR A 34 19.05 -16.37 7.67
N GLU A 35 19.46 -17.56 7.26
CA GLU A 35 19.80 -17.82 5.87
C GLU A 35 18.60 -17.55 4.93
N ALA A 36 17.38 -17.86 5.37
CA ALA A 36 16.17 -17.60 4.61
C ALA A 36 15.94 -16.09 4.41
N ALA A 37 16.02 -15.28 5.48
CA ALA A 37 15.88 -13.82 5.40
C ALA A 37 16.97 -13.21 4.51
N GLN A 38 18.22 -13.66 4.63
CA GLN A 38 19.30 -13.18 3.79
C GLN A 38 19.09 -13.53 2.31
N ALA A 39 18.67 -14.75 2.02
CA ALA A 39 18.40 -15.19 0.66
C ALA A 39 17.22 -14.43 0.04
N TYR A 40 16.17 -14.14 0.82
CA TYR A 40 15.03 -13.37 0.35
C TYR A 40 15.40 -11.89 0.13
N HIS A 41 16.15 -11.30 1.06
CA HIS A 41 16.67 -9.93 0.91
C HIS A 41 17.54 -9.78 -0.35
N GLU A 42 18.42 -10.75 -0.62
CA GLU A 42 19.26 -10.72 -1.84
C GLU A 42 18.41 -10.79 -3.14
N LYS A 43 17.30 -11.53 -3.14
CA LYS A 43 16.36 -11.51 -4.28
C LYS A 43 15.66 -10.16 -4.42
N MET A 44 15.31 -9.51 -3.30
CA MET A 44 14.69 -8.18 -3.29
C MET A 44 15.66 -7.10 -3.79
N PHE A 45 16.88 -7.11 -3.29
CA PHE A 45 17.87 -6.06 -3.43
C PHE A 45 19.24 -6.62 -3.79
N PRO A 46 19.44 -7.16 -4.99
CA PRO A 46 20.69 -7.81 -5.38
C PRO A 46 21.92 -6.93 -5.13
N GLY A 47 22.85 -7.43 -4.31
CA GLY A 47 24.10 -6.75 -4.00
C GLY A 47 23.97 -5.46 -3.15
N TYR A 48 22.81 -5.20 -2.54
CA TYR A 48 22.59 -4.06 -1.66
C TYR A 48 22.58 -4.48 -0.20
N GLU A 49 23.27 -3.73 0.64
CA GLU A 49 23.18 -3.82 2.10
C GLU A 49 22.66 -2.52 2.69
N SER A 50 21.74 -2.62 3.64
CA SER A 50 21.20 -1.45 4.33
C SER A 50 22.27 -0.79 5.19
N LYS A 51 22.40 0.54 5.08
CA LYS A 51 23.26 1.34 5.97
C LYS A 51 22.83 1.30 7.43
N PHE A 52 21.57 0.95 7.71
CA PHE A 52 21.08 0.73 9.06
C PHE A 52 21.74 -0.46 9.76
N ARG A 53 22.42 -1.35 9.03
CA ARG A 53 23.26 -2.39 9.66
C ARG A 53 24.40 -1.80 10.52
N GLU A 54 24.87 -0.59 10.17
CA GLU A 54 25.92 0.10 10.91
C GLU A 54 25.36 0.90 12.10
N THR A 55 24.18 1.52 11.94
CA THR A 55 23.61 2.43 12.94
C THR A 55 22.60 1.75 13.87
N ASP A 56 21.82 0.80 13.33
CA ASP A 56 20.68 0.16 13.98
C ASP A 56 20.70 -1.38 13.79
N PRO A 57 21.80 -2.07 14.13
CA PRO A 57 21.99 -3.49 13.80
C PRO A 57 20.93 -4.41 14.42
N GLU A 58 20.53 -4.17 15.67
CA GLU A 58 19.50 -4.99 16.34
C GLU A 58 18.12 -4.81 15.70
N PHE A 59 17.80 -3.61 15.21
CA PHE A 59 16.57 -3.36 14.48
C PHE A 59 16.54 -4.16 13.17
N ILE A 60 17.61 -4.12 12.40
CA ILE A 60 17.73 -4.87 11.13
C ILE A 60 17.62 -6.37 11.39
N GLU A 61 18.31 -6.92 12.39
CA GLU A 61 18.18 -8.34 12.74
C GLU A 61 16.74 -8.73 13.02
N ARG A 62 16.02 -7.92 13.83
CA ARG A 62 14.63 -8.20 14.17
C ARG A 62 13.68 -8.06 13.00
N PHE A 63 13.84 -7.00 12.22
CA PHE A 63 12.97 -6.72 11.09
C PHE A 63 13.18 -7.74 9.95
N ASP A 64 14.43 -7.98 9.54
CA ASP A 64 14.73 -8.87 8.42
C ASP A 64 14.30 -10.30 8.72
N ASN A 65 14.61 -10.83 9.92
CA ASN A 65 14.19 -12.19 10.31
C ASN A 65 12.66 -12.31 10.36
N PHE A 66 11.97 -11.30 10.86
CA PHE A 66 10.51 -11.32 10.93
C PHE A 66 9.89 -11.17 9.53
N ALA A 67 10.24 -10.10 8.80
CA ALA A 67 9.58 -9.74 7.54
C ALA A 67 9.98 -10.66 6.37
N PHE A 68 11.25 -11.09 6.31
CA PHE A 68 11.83 -11.80 5.16
C PHE A 68 12.05 -13.29 5.41
N ASP A 69 11.72 -13.80 6.60
CA ASP A 69 11.72 -15.22 6.91
C ASP A 69 10.39 -15.65 7.52
N GLU A 70 10.07 -15.24 8.77
CA GLU A 70 8.88 -15.75 9.47
C GLU A 70 7.59 -15.42 8.71
N VAL A 71 7.41 -14.18 8.27
CA VAL A 71 6.20 -13.71 7.58
C VAL A 71 6.12 -14.27 6.16
N VAL A 72 7.22 -14.22 5.41
CA VAL A 72 7.24 -14.70 4.01
C VAL A 72 6.94 -16.20 3.93
N ASN A 73 7.44 -16.98 4.88
CA ASN A 73 7.28 -18.44 4.91
C ASN A 73 6.02 -18.91 5.66
N GLN A 74 5.20 -17.99 6.21
CA GLN A 74 3.97 -18.32 6.93
C GLN A 74 2.89 -18.92 6.03
N ASP A 75 2.87 -18.55 4.76
CA ASP A 75 1.86 -18.97 3.80
C ASP A 75 2.45 -19.10 2.38
N ASP A 76 1.61 -19.48 1.43
CA ASP A 76 1.97 -19.71 0.02
C ASP A 76 1.55 -18.56 -0.92
N LEU A 77 1.32 -17.34 -0.39
CA LEU A 77 1.01 -16.20 -1.23
C LEU A 77 2.17 -15.92 -2.19
N ASP A 78 1.89 -15.88 -3.48
CA ASP A 78 2.94 -15.62 -4.47
C ASP A 78 3.56 -14.22 -4.32
N ASP A 79 4.85 -14.12 -4.65
CA ASP A 79 5.62 -12.91 -4.44
C ASP A 79 5.05 -11.69 -5.17
N ARG A 80 4.55 -11.86 -6.39
CA ARG A 80 3.98 -10.73 -7.16
C ARG A 80 2.73 -10.17 -6.48
N THR A 81 1.82 -11.03 -6.03
CA THR A 81 0.64 -10.63 -5.25
C THR A 81 1.03 -10.00 -3.92
N ARG A 82 2.01 -10.59 -3.21
CA ARG A 82 2.56 -10.05 -1.96
C ARG A 82 3.07 -8.62 -2.14
N PHE A 83 3.91 -8.38 -3.15
CA PHE A 83 4.46 -7.04 -3.38
C PHE A 83 3.40 -6.03 -3.82
N MET A 84 2.41 -6.45 -4.61
CA MET A 84 1.29 -5.58 -4.96
C MET A 84 0.49 -5.16 -3.71
N ALA A 85 0.24 -6.09 -2.79
CA ALA A 85 -0.43 -5.81 -1.52
C ALA A 85 0.41 -4.88 -0.63
N ILE A 86 1.72 -5.11 -0.53
CA ILE A 86 2.64 -4.25 0.24
C ILE A 86 2.68 -2.82 -0.35
N LEU A 87 2.81 -2.67 -1.68
CA LEU A 87 2.77 -1.35 -2.31
C LEU A 87 1.47 -0.60 -2.03
N ALA A 88 0.32 -1.29 -2.11
CA ALA A 88 -0.97 -0.71 -1.76
C ALA A 88 -1.05 -0.32 -0.26
N THR A 89 -0.57 -1.18 0.60
CA THR A 89 -0.49 -0.95 2.05
C THR A 89 0.33 0.30 2.37
N LEU A 90 1.49 0.46 1.73
CA LEU A 90 2.36 1.63 1.91
C LEU A 90 1.69 2.94 1.46
N HIS A 91 0.82 2.91 0.43
CA HIS A 91 -0.03 4.07 0.11
C HIS A 91 -0.97 4.39 1.27
N GLY A 92 -1.64 3.39 1.85
CA GLY A 92 -2.60 3.57 2.94
C GLY A 92 -1.98 4.17 4.21
N CYS A 93 -0.81 3.70 4.62
CA CYS A 93 -0.09 4.21 5.79
C CYS A 93 0.82 5.42 5.50
N GLN A 94 0.88 5.90 4.25
CA GLN A 94 1.71 7.03 3.82
C GLN A 94 3.23 6.78 3.98
N GLY A 95 3.65 5.53 3.86
CA GLY A 95 5.03 5.09 3.99
C GLY A 95 5.86 5.34 2.72
N ILE A 96 6.03 6.61 2.31
CA ILE A 96 6.66 6.95 1.02
C ILE A 96 8.13 6.53 0.93
N ASP A 97 8.87 6.63 2.02
CA ASP A 97 10.30 6.26 2.02
C ASP A 97 10.47 4.75 1.87
N GLU A 98 9.68 3.97 2.61
CA GLU A 98 9.64 2.52 2.47
C GLU A 98 9.10 2.09 1.09
N TYR A 99 8.10 2.80 0.57
CA TYR A 99 7.62 2.58 -0.79
C TYR A 99 8.73 2.72 -1.84
N ARG A 100 9.59 3.74 -1.69
CA ARG A 100 10.75 3.95 -2.58
C ARG A 100 11.76 2.81 -2.49
N ALA A 101 11.91 2.20 -1.34
CA ALA A 101 12.75 1.02 -1.15
C ALA A 101 12.11 -0.25 -1.75
N ILE A 102 10.81 -0.46 -1.51
CA ILE A 102 10.08 -1.68 -1.90
C ILE A 102 9.72 -1.70 -3.39
N LEU A 103 9.45 -0.57 -4.03
CA LEU A 103 9.05 -0.56 -5.45
C LEU A 103 10.09 -1.22 -6.38
N PRO A 104 11.41 -0.97 -6.25
CA PRO A 104 12.42 -1.73 -7.01
C PRO A 104 12.34 -3.24 -6.79
N ALA A 105 12.13 -3.69 -5.56
CA ALA A 105 11.96 -5.10 -5.24
C ALA A 105 10.69 -5.67 -5.91
N ALA A 106 9.56 -4.98 -5.81
CA ALA A 106 8.32 -5.39 -6.47
C ALA A 106 8.51 -5.59 -7.98
N LEU A 107 9.24 -4.70 -8.65
CA LEU A 107 9.57 -4.84 -10.06
C LEU A 107 10.49 -6.05 -10.33
N ASN A 108 11.42 -6.38 -9.42
CA ASN A 108 12.26 -7.57 -9.52
C ASN A 108 11.45 -8.87 -9.39
N PHE A 109 10.35 -8.84 -8.64
CA PHE A 109 9.42 -9.96 -8.46
C PHE A 109 8.24 -9.96 -9.45
N GLY A 110 8.33 -9.17 -10.53
CA GLY A 110 7.43 -9.25 -11.67
C GLY A 110 6.16 -8.40 -11.58
N VAL A 111 6.06 -7.50 -10.60
CA VAL A 111 5.04 -6.44 -10.65
C VAL A 111 5.37 -5.52 -11.83
N THR A 112 4.44 -5.36 -12.74
CA THR A 112 4.68 -4.61 -13.99
C THR A 112 4.56 -3.10 -13.77
N PRO A 113 5.21 -2.28 -14.62
CA PRO A 113 5.03 -0.81 -14.58
C PRO A 113 3.56 -0.36 -14.68
N VAL A 114 2.73 -1.07 -15.45
CA VAL A 114 1.29 -0.80 -15.56
C VAL A 114 0.61 -1.02 -14.22
N GLU A 115 0.85 -2.15 -13.56
CA GLU A 115 0.26 -2.45 -12.26
C GLU A 115 0.68 -1.44 -11.17
N VAL A 116 1.95 -1.06 -11.13
CA VAL A 116 2.45 0.00 -10.24
C VAL A 116 1.66 1.30 -10.40
N LYS A 117 1.39 1.69 -11.66
CA LYS A 117 0.59 2.89 -11.94
C LYS A 117 -0.87 2.71 -11.56
N GLU A 118 -1.47 1.56 -11.86
CA GLU A 118 -2.86 1.27 -11.55
C GLU A 118 -3.12 1.25 -10.03
N VAL A 119 -2.19 0.69 -9.23
CA VAL A 119 -2.26 0.78 -7.76
C VAL A 119 -2.32 2.24 -7.30
N THR A 120 -1.44 3.11 -7.81
CA THR A 120 -1.41 4.52 -7.41
C THR A 120 -2.62 5.30 -7.93
N TYR A 121 -3.09 5.02 -9.15
CA TYR A 121 -4.27 5.69 -9.70
C TYR A 121 -5.52 5.35 -8.90
N GLN A 122 -5.74 4.08 -8.61
CA GLN A 122 -6.88 3.65 -7.79
C GLN A 122 -6.80 4.18 -6.36
N ALA A 123 -5.60 4.24 -5.76
CA ALA A 123 -5.39 4.82 -4.44
C ALA A 123 -5.92 6.26 -4.35
N THR A 124 -5.94 7.02 -5.46
CA THR A 124 -6.45 8.39 -5.48
C THR A 124 -7.93 8.49 -5.11
N ALA A 125 -8.74 7.50 -5.50
CA ALA A 125 -10.16 7.47 -5.14
C ALA A 125 -10.41 7.20 -3.65
N TYR A 126 -9.51 6.48 -2.98
CA TYR A 126 -9.66 6.07 -1.57
C TYR A 126 -8.90 6.96 -0.59
N LEU A 127 -7.77 7.50 -1.00
CA LEU A 127 -6.87 8.25 -0.12
C LEU A 127 -6.82 9.74 -0.45
N GLY A 128 -7.30 10.13 -1.64
CA GLY A 128 -7.23 11.49 -2.16
C GLY A 128 -5.85 11.83 -2.77
N VAL A 129 -5.85 12.77 -3.72
CA VAL A 129 -4.63 13.18 -4.44
C VAL A 129 -3.54 13.73 -3.52
N GLY A 130 -3.93 14.40 -2.42
CA GLY A 130 -2.98 14.95 -1.45
C GLY A 130 -2.07 13.88 -0.85
N ARG A 131 -2.58 12.66 -0.67
CA ARG A 131 -1.81 11.53 -0.14
C ARG A 131 -1.14 10.69 -1.22
N THR A 132 -1.67 10.65 -2.44
CA THR A 132 -1.14 9.78 -3.51
C THR A 132 -0.13 10.46 -4.41
N TYR A 133 -0.08 11.77 -4.44
CA TYR A 133 0.84 12.54 -5.28
C TYR A 133 2.33 12.19 -5.06
N PRO A 134 2.85 12.03 -3.82
CA PRO A 134 4.24 11.62 -3.61
C PRO A 134 4.58 10.26 -4.22
N PHE A 135 3.64 9.32 -4.18
CA PHE A 135 3.81 7.98 -4.76
C PHE A 135 3.82 8.02 -6.29
N LEU A 136 2.97 8.85 -6.90
CA LEU A 136 3.00 9.06 -8.35
C LEU A 136 4.35 9.61 -8.81
N LYS A 137 4.92 10.55 -8.05
CA LYS A 137 6.26 11.09 -8.31
C LYS A 137 7.33 10.00 -8.18
N ALA A 138 7.31 9.22 -7.10
CA ALA A 138 8.23 8.10 -6.88
C ALA A 138 8.15 7.06 -8.01
N ASN A 139 6.95 6.72 -8.47
CA ASN A 139 6.76 5.82 -9.60
C ASN A 139 7.46 6.33 -10.86
N ASN A 140 7.26 7.60 -11.21
CA ASN A 140 7.85 8.18 -12.40
C ASN A 140 9.38 8.17 -12.34
N GLU A 141 9.94 8.55 -11.19
CA GLU A 141 11.39 8.59 -10.97
C GLU A 141 12.01 7.19 -11.06
N ILE A 142 11.45 6.21 -10.35
CA ILE A 142 11.99 4.84 -10.30
C ILE A 142 11.80 4.11 -11.64
N LEU A 143 10.64 4.23 -12.28
CA LEU A 143 10.41 3.62 -13.59
C LEU A 143 11.32 4.21 -14.66
N ALA A 144 11.50 5.55 -14.68
CA ALA A 144 12.43 6.20 -15.60
C ALA A 144 13.88 5.77 -15.38
N ALA A 145 14.32 5.67 -14.10
CA ALA A 145 15.66 5.18 -13.75
C ALA A 145 15.90 3.72 -14.19
N ARG A 146 14.83 2.93 -14.33
CA ARG A 146 14.86 1.55 -14.87
C ARG A 146 14.71 1.50 -16.40
N GLY A 147 14.74 2.64 -17.10
CA GLY A 147 14.63 2.71 -18.55
C GLY A 147 13.22 2.53 -19.10
N VAL A 148 12.20 2.56 -18.24
CA VAL A 148 10.80 2.46 -18.69
C VAL A 148 10.39 3.77 -19.35
N LYS A 149 9.95 3.69 -20.62
CA LYS A 149 9.48 4.86 -21.35
C LYS A 149 8.11 5.31 -20.84
N LEU A 150 8.00 6.56 -20.45
CA LEU A 150 6.76 7.20 -20.03
C LEU A 150 6.27 8.19 -21.10
N PRO A 151 4.94 8.39 -21.27
CA PRO A 151 3.87 7.72 -20.55
C PRO A 151 3.71 6.25 -20.97
N LEU A 152 3.14 5.43 -20.06
CA LEU A 152 2.73 4.07 -20.39
C LEU A 152 1.51 4.09 -21.35
N PRO A 153 1.24 2.99 -22.07
CA PRO A 153 0.02 2.85 -22.84
C PRO A 153 -1.23 3.09 -21.98
N PRO A 154 -2.24 3.82 -22.49
CA PRO A 154 -3.44 4.14 -21.72
C PRO A 154 -4.23 2.87 -21.38
N GLN A 155 -4.78 2.83 -20.16
CA GLN A 155 -5.59 1.72 -19.65
C GLN A 155 -7.07 2.10 -19.53
N THR A 156 -7.47 3.33 -19.85
CA THR A 156 -8.85 3.79 -19.75
C THR A 156 -9.76 3.06 -20.74
N THR A 157 -10.97 2.71 -20.28
CA THR A 157 -12.00 2.06 -21.10
C THR A 157 -13.30 2.88 -21.16
N THR A 158 -13.32 4.02 -20.47
CA THR A 158 -14.50 4.86 -20.32
C THR A 158 -14.29 6.26 -20.89
N THR A 159 -15.41 6.90 -21.19
CA THR A 159 -15.50 8.33 -21.53
C THR A 159 -16.41 9.03 -20.54
N THR A 160 -16.48 10.36 -20.58
CA THR A 160 -17.37 11.16 -19.73
C THR A 160 -18.85 10.73 -19.87
N GLU A 161 -19.23 10.26 -21.05
CA GLU A 161 -20.62 9.90 -21.37
C GLU A 161 -21.02 8.53 -20.82
N ASN A 162 -20.09 7.55 -20.81
CA ASN A 162 -20.41 6.16 -20.46
C ASN A 162 -19.86 5.70 -19.11
N ARG A 163 -19.04 6.50 -18.42
CA ARG A 163 -18.39 6.11 -17.17
C ARG A 163 -19.37 5.74 -16.05
N ARG A 164 -20.57 6.38 -15.99
CA ARG A 164 -21.59 6.03 -15.01
C ARG A 164 -22.15 4.64 -15.23
N GLU A 165 -22.57 4.34 -16.45
CA GLU A 165 -23.13 3.05 -16.81
C GLU A 165 -22.11 1.94 -16.47
N LYS A 166 -20.90 2.09 -16.97
CA LYS A 166 -19.83 1.11 -16.73
C LYS A 166 -19.41 1.02 -15.27
N GLY A 167 -19.36 2.16 -14.55
CA GLY A 167 -19.06 2.17 -13.12
C GLY A 167 -20.15 1.55 -12.26
N THR A 168 -21.42 1.79 -12.61
CA THR A 168 -22.56 1.10 -11.97
C THR A 168 -22.49 -0.40 -12.23
N GLN A 169 -22.16 -0.83 -13.46
CA GLN A 169 -21.98 -2.24 -13.76
C GLN A 169 -20.84 -2.85 -12.95
N ALA A 170 -19.68 -2.18 -12.86
CA ALA A 170 -18.55 -2.63 -12.02
C ALA A 170 -18.97 -2.78 -10.54
N GLN A 171 -19.77 -1.85 -10.01
CA GLN A 171 -20.31 -1.98 -8.65
C GLN A 171 -21.24 -3.20 -8.52
N VAL A 172 -22.08 -3.46 -9.51
CA VAL A 172 -22.98 -4.64 -9.53
C VAL A 172 -22.17 -5.94 -9.60
N ASP A 173 -21.17 -5.98 -10.47
CA ASP A 173 -20.30 -7.16 -10.65
C ASP A 173 -19.56 -7.54 -9.34
N ILE A 174 -19.21 -6.55 -8.53
CA ILE A 174 -18.44 -6.76 -7.29
C ILE A 174 -19.38 -6.95 -6.08
N PHE A 175 -20.42 -6.12 -5.94
CA PHE A 175 -21.24 -6.04 -4.71
C PHE A 175 -22.67 -6.53 -4.90
N GLY A 176 -23.05 -6.91 -6.12
CA GLY A 176 -24.38 -7.44 -6.44
C GLY A 176 -25.42 -6.38 -6.80
N ASP A 177 -26.62 -6.85 -7.11
CA ASP A 177 -27.74 -6.08 -7.68
C ASP A 177 -28.19 -4.87 -6.84
N ARG A 178 -27.92 -4.89 -5.54
CA ARG A 178 -28.20 -3.75 -4.64
C ARG A 178 -27.53 -2.44 -5.08
N MET A 179 -26.49 -2.54 -5.92
CA MET A 179 -25.75 -1.38 -6.40
C MET A 179 -26.34 -0.71 -7.65
N LYS A 180 -27.33 -1.32 -8.32
CA LYS A 180 -27.92 -0.79 -9.57
C LYS A 180 -28.38 0.66 -9.47
N ASP A 181 -29.00 1.02 -8.36
CA ASP A 181 -29.53 2.37 -8.13
C ASP A 181 -28.85 3.12 -7.00
N PHE A 182 -27.72 2.60 -6.50
CA PHE A 182 -27.01 3.20 -5.37
C PHE A 182 -26.60 4.65 -5.66
N TRP A 183 -26.19 4.97 -6.88
CA TRP A 183 -25.81 6.33 -7.29
C TRP A 183 -26.93 7.36 -7.17
N LYS A 184 -28.21 6.94 -7.11
CA LYS A 184 -29.40 7.77 -6.91
C LYS A 184 -29.82 7.87 -5.44
N SER A 185 -29.24 7.05 -4.58
CA SER A 185 -29.64 6.89 -3.18
C SER A 185 -29.08 7.99 -2.28
N GLY A 186 -29.60 8.03 -1.06
CA GLY A 186 -29.18 8.97 -0.03
C GLY A 186 -29.95 10.30 -0.05
N PRO A 187 -29.72 11.14 0.97
CA PRO A 187 -30.28 12.49 1.07
C PRO A 187 -29.93 13.33 -0.16
N GLU A 188 -30.81 14.23 -0.53
CA GLU A 188 -30.66 15.07 -1.73
C GLU A 188 -29.34 15.85 -1.70
N GLU A 189 -29.00 16.43 -0.55
CA GLU A 189 -27.80 17.23 -0.33
C GLU A 189 -26.48 16.47 -0.46
N THR A 190 -26.48 15.14 -0.31
CA THR A 190 -25.28 14.28 -0.40
C THR A 190 -25.28 13.32 -1.57
N ARG A 191 -26.41 13.19 -2.31
CA ARG A 191 -26.57 12.22 -3.42
C ARG A 191 -25.51 12.34 -4.50
N HIS A 192 -24.99 13.54 -4.72
CA HIS A 192 -23.92 13.77 -5.69
C HIS A 192 -22.63 13.00 -5.36
N ILE A 193 -22.38 12.67 -4.07
CA ILE A 193 -21.22 11.87 -3.66
C ILE A 193 -21.39 10.42 -4.13
N ASN A 194 -22.59 9.82 -3.95
CA ASN A 194 -22.85 8.47 -4.45
C ASN A 194 -22.79 8.41 -5.99
N LYS A 195 -23.22 9.50 -6.64
CA LYS A 195 -23.09 9.65 -8.09
C LYS A 195 -21.63 9.66 -8.52
N TRP A 196 -20.79 10.46 -7.85
CA TRP A 196 -19.34 10.50 -8.14
C TRP A 196 -18.65 9.18 -7.81
N LEU A 197 -19.08 8.46 -6.79
CA LEU A 197 -18.58 7.12 -6.50
C LEU A 197 -18.77 6.19 -7.71
N ALA A 198 -19.96 6.19 -8.32
CA ALA A 198 -20.22 5.39 -9.52
C ALA A 198 -19.43 5.92 -10.74
N ASP A 199 -19.42 7.25 -10.95
CA ASP A 199 -18.79 7.86 -12.12
C ASP A 199 -17.26 7.80 -12.06
N ASN A 200 -16.67 8.28 -10.97
CA ASN A 200 -15.23 8.47 -10.83
C ASN A 200 -14.54 7.24 -10.22
N CYS A 201 -14.96 6.78 -9.03
CA CYS A 201 -14.27 5.66 -8.39
C CYS A 201 -14.40 4.39 -9.22
N PHE A 202 -15.64 3.97 -9.52
CA PHE A 202 -15.86 2.75 -10.27
C PHE A 202 -15.77 2.95 -11.79
N GLY A 203 -16.28 4.06 -12.33
CA GLY A 203 -16.26 4.32 -13.76
C GLY A 203 -14.89 4.69 -14.31
N ASP A 204 -14.16 5.57 -13.65
CA ASP A 204 -12.85 6.04 -14.15
C ASP A 204 -11.69 5.14 -13.71
N TYR A 205 -11.74 4.50 -12.51
CA TYR A 205 -10.63 3.70 -12.00
C TYR A 205 -10.85 2.19 -12.08
N TYR A 206 -12.01 1.65 -11.64
CA TYR A 206 -12.22 0.20 -11.62
C TYR A 206 -12.39 -0.44 -13.00
N THR A 207 -12.88 0.31 -13.98
CA THR A 207 -13.07 -0.20 -15.34
C THR A 207 -11.79 -0.22 -16.18
N ARG A 208 -10.71 0.36 -15.69
CA ARG A 208 -9.42 0.42 -16.40
C ARG A 208 -8.86 -0.98 -16.58
N THR A 209 -8.18 -1.23 -17.70
CA THR A 209 -7.38 -2.44 -17.91
C THR A 209 -6.13 -2.41 -16.99
N GLY A 210 -5.32 -3.46 -17.03
CA GLY A 210 -4.08 -3.52 -16.23
C GLY A 210 -4.23 -4.24 -14.88
N LEU A 211 -5.39 -4.16 -14.23
CA LEU A 211 -5.78 -4.96 -13.07
C LEU A 211 -7.20 -5.51 -13.26
N ASP A 212 -7.42 -6.76 -12.85
CA ASP A 212 -8.75 -7.35 -12.75
C ASP A 212 -9.46 -6.98 -11.43
N TYR A 213 -10.72 -7.39 -11.27
CA TYR A 213 -11.50 -7.06 -10.06
C TYR A 213 -10.94 -7.73 -8.79
N LYS A 214 -10.34 -8.91 -8.88
CA LYS A 214 -9.69 -9.54 -7.73
C LYS A 214 -8.52 -8.70 -7.23
N GLN A 215 -7.66 -8.26 -8.13
CA GLN A 215 -6.53 -7.39 -7.81
C GLN A 215 -6.99 -6.03 -7.30
N ARG A 216 -8.02 -5.43 -7.91
CA ARG A 216 -8.57 -4.13 -7.50
C ARG A 216 -9.19 -4.17 -6.12
N GLU A 217 -9.95 -5.21 -5.79
CA GLU A 217 -10.52 -5.37 -4.45
C GLU A 217 -9.44 -5.67 -3.42
N MET A 218 -8.42 -6.46 -3.74
CA MET A 218 -7.27 -6.71 -2.85
C MET A 218 -6.53 -5.41 -2.52
N ILE A 219 -6.15 -4.60 -3.52
CA ILE A 219 -5.42 -3.35 -3.24
C ILE A 219 -6.28 -2.34 -2.49
N THR A 220 -7.58 -2.28 -2.77
CA THR A 220 -8.52 -1.44 -2.01
C THR A 220 -8.59 -1.86 -0.56
N PHE A 221 -8.71 -3.16 -0.30
CA PHE A 221 -8.66 -3.71 1.05
C PHE A 221 -7.35 -3.31 1.77
N CYS A 222 -6.21 -3.37 1.10
CA CYS A 222 -4.92 -2.95 1.65
C CYS A 222 -4.87 -1.45 1.96
N PHE A 223 -5.38 -0.57 1.07
CA PHE A 223 -5.47 0.87 1.34
C PHE A 223 -6.24 1.16 2.62
N LEU A 224 -7.42 0.56 2.75
CA LEU A 224 -8.34 0.78 3.86
C LEU A 224 -7.79 0.20 5.18
N SER A 225 -7.21 -1.00 5.14
CA SER A 225 -6.55 -1.62 6.30
C SER A 225 -5.45 -0.72 6.85
N ALA A 226 -4.60 -0.22 5.98
CA ALA A 226 -3.45 0.60 6.35
C ALA A 226 -3.83 2.03 6.74
N GLN A 227 -4.86 2.63 6.10
CA GLN A 227 -5.36 3.95 6.47
C GLN A 227 -5.97 3.95 7.89
N GLY A 228 -6.83 2.96 8.19
CA GLY A 228 -7.59 2.87 9.43
C GLY A 228 -8.68 3.94 9.59
N GLY A 229 -9.56 3.76 10.57
CA GLY A 229 -10.67 4.69 10.82
C GLY A 229 -11.77 4.63 9.75
N CYS A 230 -11.83 3.55 8.97
CA CYS A 230 -12.80 3.32 7.91
C CYS A 230 -13.28 1.86 7.89
N GLU A 231 -13.51 1.28 9.07
CA GLU A 231 -13.87 -0.12 9.25
C GLU A 231 -15.16 -0.54 8.50
N PRO A 232 -16.20 0.29 8.40
CA PRO A 232 -17.37 -0.04 7.60
C PRO A 232 -17.03 -0.26 6.12
N GLN A 233 -16.18 0.59 5.53
CA GLN A 233 -15.70 0.46 4.16
C GLN A 233 -14.78 -0.76 4.01
N LEU A 234 -13.88 -0.96 4.97
CA LEU A 234 -12.98 -2.11 4.99
C LEU A 234 -13.76 -3.43 5.03
N THR A 235 -14.80 -3.53 5.86
CA THR A 235 -15.70 -4.70 5.91
C THR A 235 -16.43 -4.90 4.58
N SER A 236 -16.94 -3.81 3.97
CA SER A 236 -17.62 -3.88 2.68
C SER A 236 -16.69 -4.37 1.57
N HIS A 237 -15.44 -3.90 1.53
CA HIS A 237 -14.45 -4.35 0.54
C HIS A 237 -13.88 -5.74 0.84
N ALA A 238 -13.85 -6.18 2.11
CA ALA A 238 -13.58 -7.58 2.44
C ALA A 238 -14.69 -8.50 1.87
N ALA A 239 -15.96 -8.12 2.00
CA ALA A 239 -17.07 -8.82 1.36
C ALA A 239 -16.98 -8.77 -0.18
N GLY A 240 -16.64 -7.62 -0.77
CA GLY A 240 -16.39 -7.46 -2.21
C GLY A 240 -15.29 -8.40 -2.72
N ASN A 241 -14.18 -8.51 -1.98
CA ASN A 241 -13.12 -9.49 -2.28
C ASN A 241 -13.69 -10.91 -2.36
N MET A 242 -14.50 -11.32 -1.37
CA MET A 242 -15.09 -12.67 -1.36
C MET A 242 -16.05 -12.88 -2.55
N CYS A 243 -16.80 -11.85 -2.93
CA CYS A 243 -17.71 -11.92 -4.09
C CYS A 243 -16.95 -12.08 -5.41
N VAL A 244 -15.76 -11.49 -5.56
CA VAL A 244 -14.93 -11.63 -6.77
C VAL A 244 -14.00 -12.85 -6.71
N GLY A 245 -14.06 -13.66 -5.64
CA GLY A 245 -13.34 -14.92 -5.50
C GLY A 245 -11.98 -14.84 -4.78
N ASN A 246 -11.75 -13.78 -4.01
CA ASN A 246 -10.69 -13.70 -3.01
C ASN A 246 -11.29 -14.10 -1.66
N ASP A 247 -11.11 -15.34 -1.24
CA ASP A 247 -11.73 -15.87 -0.05
C ASP A 247 -11.13 -15.32 1.27
N LYS A 248 -11.70 -15.77 2.39
CA LYS A 248 -11.24 -15.39 3.72
C LYS A 248 -9.77 -15.75 3.95
N GLU A 249 -9.35 -16.94 3.51
CA GLU A 249 -7.98 -17.42 3.69
C GLU A 249 -6.99 -16.54 2.93
N PHE A 250 -7.29 -16.22 1.68
CA PHE A 250 -6.51 -15.29 0.88
C PHE A 250 -6.34 -13.92 1.56
N LEU A 251 -7.42 -13.35 2.09
CA LEU A 251 -7.35 -12.05 2.78
C LEU A 251 -6.52 -12.11 4.07
N ILE A 252 -6.57 -13.23 4.82
CA ILE A 252 -5.71 -13.44 5.99
C ILE A 252 -4.23 -13.49 5.57
N LYS A 253 -3.88 -14.20 4.48
CA LYS A 253 -2.52 -14.20 3.92
C LYS A 253 -2.07 -12.79 3.56
N VAL A 254 -2.91 -12.02 2.87
CA VAL A 254 -2.62 -10.61 2.53
C VAL A 254 -2.34 -9.77 3.78
N VAL A 255 -3.18 -9.88 4.83
CA VAL A 255 -2.96 -9.14 6.09
C VAL A 255 -1.64 -9.56 6.75
N SER A 256 -1.34 -10.85 6.77
CA SER A 256 -0.10 -11.38 7.36
C SER A 256 1.13 -10.81 6.66
N GLN A 257 1.14 -10.78 5.34
CA GLN A 257 2.25 -10.22 4.56
C GLN A 257 2.40 -8.70 4.70
N CYS A 258 1.31 -7.99 4.98
CA CYS A 258 1.33 -6.54 5.20
C CYS A 258 1.64 -6.12 6.65
N LEU A 259 1.55 -7.05 7.61
CA LEU A 259 1.71 -6.77 9.04
C LEU A 259 3.03 -6.07 9.39
N PRO A 260 4.21 -6.44 8.83
CA PRO A 260 5.47 -5.76 9.13
C PRO A 260 5.44 -4.26 8.82
N TYR A 261 4.58 -3.82 7.91
CA TYR A 261 4.52 -2.44 7.40
C TYR A 261 3.47 -1.58 8.10
N ILE A 262 2.43 -2.16 8.71
CA ILE A 262 1.31 -1.43 9.36
C ILE A 262 1.14 -1.74 10.84
N GLY A 263 1.84 -2.77 11.34
CA GLY A 263 1.82 -3.17 12.75
C GLY A 263 0.55 -3.91 13.17
N TYR A 264 0.61 -4.47 14.38
CA TYR A 264 -0.42 -5.33 14.94
C TYR A 264 -1.81 -4.68 15.08
N PRO A 265 -1.97 -3.42 15.54
CA PRO A 265 -3.31 -2.87 15.76
C PRO A 265 -4.14 -2.80 14.48
N ARG A 266 -3.56 -2.37 13.36
CA ARG A 266 -4.24 -2.29 12.07
C ARG A 266 -4.49 -3.67 11.48
N SER A 267 -3.54 -4.58 11.59
CA SER A 267 -3.70 -5.96 11.11
C SER A 267 -4.79 -6.70 11.87
N LEU A 268 -4.85 -6.60 13.21
CA LEU A 268 -5.91 -7.20 14.01
C LEU A 268 -7.28 -6.58 13.72
N ASN A 269 -7.33 -5.28 13.43
CA ASN A 269 -8.54 -4.62 13.01
C ASN A 269 -9.03 -5.14 11.64
N ALA A 270 -8.12 -5.32 10.69
CA ALA A 270 -8.43 -5.91 9.38
C ALA A 270 -8.98 -7.34 9.51
N ILE A 271 -8.39 -8.17 10.38
CA ILE A 271 -8.91 -9.53 10.67
C ILE A 271 -10.34 -9.49 11.20
N ARG A 272 -10.67 -8.54 12.10
CA ARG A 272 -12.06 -8.38 12.57
C ARG A 272 -13.02 -8.04 11.43
N CYS A 273 -12.61 -7.13 10.53
CA CYS A 273 -13.41 -6.77 9.37
C CYS A 273 -13.60 -7.94 8.41
N ILE A 274 -12.57 -8.77 8.18
CA ILE A 274 -12.68 -10.01 7.40
C ILE A 274 -13.72 -10.97 8.01
N ASN A 275 -13.66 -11.19 9.33
CA ASN A 275 -14.60 -12.07 10.02
C ASN A 275 -16.05 -11.56 9.88
N ALA A 276 -16.27 -10.26 10.12
CA ALA A 276 -17.58 -9.64 9.97
C ALA A 276 -18.10 -9.74 8.52
N ALA A 277 -17.23 -9.54 7.52
CA ALA A 277 -17.57 -9.70 6.11
C ALA A 277 -17.97 -11.16 5.78
N THR A 278 -17.26 -12.15 6.33
CA THR A 278 -17.57 -13.57 6.14
C THR A 278 -18.98 -13.90 6.62
N GLU A 279 -19.37 -13.39 7.79
CA GLU A 279 -20.73 -13.57 8.32
C GLU A 279 -21.80 -12.89 7.44
N GLN A 280 -21.51 -11.68 6.93
CA GLN A 280 -22.42 -10.97 6.03
C GLN A 280 -22.64 -11.73 4.71
N VAL A 281 -21.58 -12.25 4.10
CA VAL A 281 -21.66 -13.02 2.85
C VAL A 281 -22.43 -14.32 3.05
N ALA A 282 -22.17 -15.05 4.14
CA ALA A 282 -22.90 -16.29 4.47
C ALA A 282 -24.41 -16.03 4.64
N ASN A 283 -24.78 -14.95 5.36
CA ASN A 283 -26.18 -14.59 5.60
C ASN A 283 -26.91 -14.10 4.33
N SER A 284 -26.18 -13.63 3.31
CA SER A 284 -26.76 -13.15 2.05
C SER A 284 -27.07 -14.28 1.05
N GLN A 285 -26.61 -15.50 1.32
CA GLN A 285 -26.84 -16.70 0.51
C GLN A 285 -28.05 -17.52 0.97
N HIS A 286 -28.66 -17.12 2.08
CA HIS A 286 -29.92 -17.69 2.62
C HIS A 286 -31.08 -16.71 2.45
#